data_8ef8c4285784a4accefc825c465f2e77
#
_entry.id   8ef8c4285784a4accefc825c465f2e77
#
_cell.length_a   1.000
_cell.length_b   1.000
_cell.length_c   1.000
_cell.angle_alpha   90.00
_cell.angle_beta   90.00
_cell.angle_gamma   90.00
#
_symmetry.space_group_name_H-M   'P 1'
#
loop_
_entity.id
_entity.type
_entity.pdbx_description
1 polymer ?
#
loop_
_entity_poly.entity_id
_entity_poly.type
_entity_poly.pdbx_seq_one_letter_code
_entity_poly.pdbx_strand_id
1 'polypeptide(L)'
;MNAIGKSSAIFVTLSGLFWGGWIVGSQTPEGQEAIARAYAAYEEQQSAASANLFDSTALRAVVCGDPASTEQKPCLAVVAAGRMFIVDAGSGAASSLTRRNIPMERLAAVLLTDADLPQVADLSAVYGASTHGRADALLPVYGPAETQRLVDGLNQAGGFDGASRGLQAWGPSPEPGRSVIVFEADGLVVSAFTTQEDAFEGRVGYRFDYRGRSIVVGGDGRVATASAARDADIVLQGAETQRVAQVTGAFSAAEAAANAQALNTGMMMLTGADNQIAAQTQVAEARAAGFDEVAAARVGMLVELPLANSEINVRPL
;
A
#
# COMPACT_ATOMS: atom_id res chain seq x y z
N MET A 1 -51.85 9.08 13.78
CA MET A 1 -51.60 8.20 12.61
C MET A 1 -51.56 9.09 11.36
N ASN A 2 -50.60 8.95 10.46
CA ASN A 2 -50.41 9.61 9.15
C ASN A 2 -49.39 10.77 9.07
N ALA A 3 -48.14 10.52 9.54
CA ALA A 3 -47.03 11.36 9.13
C ALA A 3 -45.90 10.54 8.39
N ILE A 4 -45.92 9.22 8.47
CA ILE A 4 -44.85 8.36 7.90
C ILE A 4 -45.08 8.04 6.41
N GLY A 5 -46.33 8.09 5.94
CA GLY A 5 -46.69 7.76 4.56
C GLY A 5 -46.34 8.83 3.51
N LYS A 6 -46.14 10.09 3.89
CA LYS A 6 -45.88 11.18 2.94
C LYS A 6 -44.41 11.36 2.61
N SER A 7 -43.51 11.01 3.53
CA SER A 7 -42.06 11.12 3.31
C SER A 7 -41.52 10.05 2.36
N SER A 8 -42.07 8.84 2.41
CA SER A 8 -41.63 7.74 1.54
C SER A 8 -42.03 7.94 0.07
N ALA A 9 -43.21 8.55 -0.17
CA ALA A 9 -43.70 8.84 -1.53
C ALA A 9 -42.88 9.96 -2.21
N ILE A 10 -42.39 10.94 -1.44
CA ILE A 10 -41.57 12.03 -1.98
C ILE A 10 -40.18 11.53 -2.33
N PHE A 11 -39.62 10.60 -1.56
CA PHE A 11 -38.27 10.04 -1.83
C PHE A 11 -38.27 9.15 -3.08
N VAL A 12 -39.31 8.33 -3.29
CA VAL A 12 -39.45 7.47 -4.47
C VAL A 12 -39.69 8.30 -5.74
N THR A 13 -40.45 9.40 -5.65
CA THR A 13 -40.71 10.27 -6.81
C THR A 13 -39.46 11.09 -7.18
N LEU A 14 -38.66 11.58 -6.24
CA LEU A 14 -37.43 12.32 -6.50
C LEU A 14 -36.36 11.41 -7.10
N SER A 15 -36.18 10.19 -6.59
CA SER A 15 -35.25 9.24 -7.17
C SER A 15 -35.68 8.79 -8.58
N GLY A 16 -36.96 8.54 -8.81
CA GLY A 16 -37.48 8.19 -10.13
C GLY A 16 -37.32 9.31 -11.17
N LEU A 17 -37.51 10.57 -10.77
CA LEU A 17 -37.28 11.73 -11.64
C LEU A 17 -35.79 11.95 -11.92
N PHE A 18 -34.90 11.68 -10.95
CA PHE A 18 -33.48 11.77 -11.13
C PHE A 18 -32.94 10.70 -12.11
N TRP A 19 -33.37 9.45 -11.94
CA TRP A 19 -33.03 8.36 -12.84
C TRP A 19 -33.67 8.51 -14.23
N GLY A 20 -34.92 8.90 -14.29
CA GLY A 20 -35.61 9.14 -15.56
C GLY A 20 -35.02 10.31 -16.34
N GLY A 21 -34.71 11.42 -15.67
CA GLY A 21 -34.03 12.58 -16.27
C GLY A 21 -32.63 12.24 -16.77
N TRP A 22 -31.89 11.40 -16.05
CA TRP A 22 -30.57 10.97 -16.47
C TRP A 22 -30.60 10.06 -17.70
N ILE A 23 -31.54 9.09 -17.74
CA ILE A 23 -31.71 8.17 -18.89
C ILE A 23 -32.14 8.96 -20.15
N VAL A 24 -33.07 9.89 -20.04
CA VAL A 24 -33.55 10.70 -21.17
C VAL A 24 -32.45 11.69 -21.61
N GLY A 25 -31.75 12.34 -20.68
CA GLY A 25 -30.63 13.24 -20.96
C GLY A 25 -29.49 12.53 -21.70
N SER A 26 -29.15 11.28 -21.33
CA SER A 26 -28.08 10.51 -21.97
C SER A 26 -28.42 10.07 -23.41
N GLN A 27 -29.67 10.15 -23.82
CA GLN A 27 -30.13 9.82 -25.19
C GLN A 27 -30.09 11.03 -26.13
N THR A 28 -29.91 12.24 -25.61
CA THR A 28 -29.84 13.45 -26.45
C THR A 28 -28.39 13.80 -26.78
N PRO A 29 -28.09 14.39 -27.96
CA PRO A 29 -26.74 14.82 -28.31
C PRO A 29 -26.13 15.76 -27.26
N GLU A 30 -26.91 16.69 -26.74
CA GLU A 30 -26.50 17.65 -25.72
C GLU A 30 -26.19 16.95 -24.37
N GLY A 31 -26.97 15.94 -24.01
CA GLY A 31 -26.73 15.13 -22.83
C GLY A 31 -25.49 14.26 -22.94
N GLN A 32 -25.24 13.69 -24.12
CA GLN A 32 -24.01 12.92 -24.39
C GLN A 32 -22.77 13.82 -24.35
N GLU A 33 -22.83 15.03 -24.90
CA GLU A 33 -21.76 16.01 -24.77
C GLU A 33 -21.51 16.47 -23.33
N ALA A 34 -22.58 16.65 -22.54
CA ALA A 34 -22.44 17.00 -21.13
C ALA A 34 -21.76 15.88 -20.31
N ILE A 35 -22.15 14.62 -20.57
CA ILE A 35 -21.54 13.44 -19.97
C ILE A 35 -20.08 13.34 -20.40
N ALA A 36 -19.77 13.47 -21.69
CA ALA A 36 -18.40 13.42 -22.21
C ALA A 36 -17.51 14.52 -21.58
N ARG A 37 -18.03 15.74 -21.44
CA ARG A 37 -17.31 16.84 -20.76
C ARG A 37 -17.07 16.55 -19.28
N ALA A 38 -18.06 15.98 -18.58
CA ALA A 38 -17.92 15.59 -17.18
C ALA A 38 -16.86 14.47 -17.00
N TYR A 39 -16.86 13.48 -17.89
CA TYR A 39 -15.82 12.44 -17.92
C TYR A 39 -14.44 13.02 -18.22
N ALA A 40 -14.30 13.86 -19.22
CA ALA A 40 -13.03 14.51 -19.55
C ALA A 40 -12.49 15.36 -18.39
N ALA A 41 -13.34 16.13 -17.72
CA ALA A 41 -12.96 16.92 -16.55
C ALA A 41 -12.56 16.03 -15.36
N TYR A 42 -13.25 14.91 -15.17
CA TYR A 42 -12.91 13.92 -14.14
C TYR A 42 -11.55 13.25 -14.43
N GLU A 43 -11.31 12.83 -15.68
CA GLU A 43 -10.02 12.28 -16.11
C GLU A 43 -8.89 13.29 -15.97
N GLU A 44 -9.11 14.55 -16.34
CA GLU A 44 -8.13 15.62 -16.18
C GLU A 44 -7.80 15.88 -14.70
N GLN A 45 -8.81 15.91 -13.83
CA GLN A 45 -8.61 16.06 -12.39
C GLN A 45 -7.85 14.88 -11.80
N GLN A 46 -8.17 13.66 -12.18
CA GLN A 46 -7.47 12.46 -11.71
C GLN A 46 -6.03 12.41 -12.26
N SER A 47 -5.81 12.77 -13.51
CA SER A 47 -4.48 12.84 -14.11
C SER A 47 -3.60 13.90 -13.42
N ALA A 48 -4.16 15.05 -13.08
CA ALA A 48 -3.46 16.08 -12.31
C ALA A 48 -3.11 15.60 -10.90
N ALA A 49 -4.03 14.92 -10.21
CA ALA A 49 -3.79 14.36 -8.90
C ALA A 49 -2.69 13.28 -8.92
N SER A 50 -2.70 12.40 -9.94
CA SER A 50 -1.67 11.38 -10.10
C SER A 50 -0.32 11.96 -10.51
N ALA A 51 -0.29 13.03 -11.33
CA ALA A 51 0.94 13.75 -11.67
C ALA A 51 1.60 14.36 -10.42
N ASN A 52 0.81 14.96 -9.53
CA ASN A 52 1.29 15.51 -8.26
C ASN A 52 1.83 14.42 -7.33
N LEU A 53 1.32 13.18 -7.42
CA LEU A 53 1.82 12.06 -6.62
C LEU A 53 3.30 11.78 -6.91
N PHE A 54 3.76 11.99 -8.15
CA PHE A 54 5.11 11.69 -8.62
C PHE A 54 6.06 12.90 -8.66
N ASP A 55 5.63 14.05 -8.17
CA ASP A 55 6.55 15.18 -8.05
C ASP A 55 7.64 14.90 -7.00
N SER A 56 8.73 15.66 -7.04
CA SER A 56 9.88 15.45 -6.19
C SER A 56 9.83 16.23 -4.86
N THR A 57 8.66 16.72 -4.44
CA THR A 57 8.49 17.59 -3.27
C THR A 57 8.22 16.85 -1.98
N ALA A 58 7.90 15.56 -2.04
CA ALA A 58 7.60 14.73 -0.89
C ALA A 58 7.98 13.26 -1.11
N LEU A 59 8.18 12.53 -0.02
CA LEU A 59 8.10 11.07 0.02
C LEU A 59 6.64 10.70 0.30
N ARG A 60 6.06 9.84 -0.54
CA ARG A 60 4.64 9.48 -0.45
C ARG A 60 4.44 7.98 -0.38
N ALA A 61 3.33 7.56 0.21
CA ALA A 61 2.88 6.19 0.18
C ALA A 61 1.37 6.10 0.03
N VAL A 62 0.90 5.17 -0.79
CA VAL A 62 -0.53 4.87 -0.99
C VAL A 62 -0.80 3.46 -0.50
N VAL A 63 -1.73 3.31 0.42
CA VAL A 63 -2.20 1.99 0.87
C VAL A 63 -3.09 1.40 -0.22
N CYS A 64 -2.69 0.26 -0.77
CA CYS A 64 -3.39 -0.43 -1.84
C CYS A 64 -3.87 -1.82 -1.41
N GLY A 65 -4.64 -2.51 -2.24
CA GLY A 65 -5.24 -3.81 -1.96
C GLY A 65 -6.74 -3.82 -2.16
N ASP A 66 -7.38 -4.94 -1.83
CA ASP A 66 -8.84 -5.07 -1.89
C ASP A 66 -9.48 -4.67 -0.55
N PRO A 67 -10.28 -3.60 -0.51
CA PRO A 67 -10.96 -3.18 0.73
C PRO A 67 -12.03 -4.16 1.22
N ALA A 68 -12.46 -5.09 0.35
CA ALA A 68 -13.44 -6.13 0.69
C ALA A 68 -12.79 -7.45 1.12
N SER A 69 -11.47 -7.58 1.03
CA SER A 69 -10.76 -8.78 1.47
C SER A 69 -10.85 -8.93 2.99
N THR A 70 -11.18 -10.13 3.43
CA THR A 70 -11.16 -10.52 4.85
C THR A 70 -9.72 -10.77 5.34
N GLU A 71 -8.82 -11.10 4.44
CA GLU A 71 -7.38 -11.21 4.70
C GLU A 71 -6.72 -9.89 4.27
N GLN A 72 -6.82 -8.87 5.12
CA GLN A 72 -6.27 -7.55 4.81
C GLN A 72 -4.74 -7.55 4.97
N LYS A 73 -4.06 -8.03 3.94
CA LYS A 73 -2.64 -7.78 3.70
C LYS A 73 -2.52 -6.65 2.66
N PRO A 74 -2.63 -5.40 3.09
CA PRO A 74 -2.59 -4.29 2.14
C PRO A 74 -1.18 -4.18 1.57
N CYS A 75 -1.12 -3.92 0.27
CA CYS A 75 0.12 -3.46 -0.33
C CYS A 75 0.36 -1.99 0.01
N LEU A 76 1.60 -1.56 -0.12
CA LEU A 76 1.97 -0.15 -0.01
C LEU A 76 2.71 0.28 -1.27
N ALA A 77 2.16 1.24 -2.02
CA ALA A 77 2.85 1.88 -3.12
C ALA A 77 3.62 3.10 -2.60
N VAL A 78 4.94 3.00 -2.49
CA VAL A 78 5.82 4.10 -2.09
C VAL A 78 6.30 4.86 -3.31
N VAL A 79 6.15 6.18 -3.30
CA VAL A 79 6.49 7.06 -4.43
C VAL A 79 7.49 8.12 -4.00
N ALA A 80 8.62 8.15 -4.69
CA ALA A 80 9.65 9.17 -4.53
C ALA A 80 10.49 9.28 -5.81
N ALA A 81 11.10 10.43 -6.05
CA ALA A 81 11.99 10.67 -7.19
C ALA A 81 11.36 10.27 -8.56
N GLY A 82 10.04 10.46 -8.71
CA GLY A 82 9.31 10.12 -9.93
C GLY A 82 9.12 8.61 -10.18
N ARG A 83 9.45 7.75 -9.22
CA ARG A 83 9.34 6.28 -9.28
C ARG A 83 8.37 5.75 -8.24
N MET A 84 7.84 4.57 -8.49
CA MET A 84 6.99 3.84 -7.56
C MET A 84 7.62 2.49 -7.23
N PHE A 85 7.49 2.09 -5.97
CA PHE A 85 7.82 0.76 -5.46
C PHE A 85 6.57 0.20 -4.80
N ILE A 86 6.25 -1.06 -5.05
CA ILE A 86 5.16 -1.73 -4.33
C ILE A 86 5.77 -2.65 -3.29
N VAL A 87 5.44 -2.42 -2.03
CA VAL A 87 5.78 -3.35 -0.94
C VAL A 87 4.58 -4.25 -0.73
N ASP A 88 4.82 -5.53 -0.90
CA ASP A 88 3.86 -6.63 -1.00
C ASP A 88 2.81 -6.44 -2.12
N ALA A 89 2.45 -7.52 -2.76
CA ALA A 89 1.48 -7.54 -3.85
C ALA A 89 0.27 -8.40 -3.45
N GLY A 90 -0.35 -8.03 -2.33
CA GLY A 90 -1.56 -8.69 -1.83
C GLY A 90 -2.75 -8.52 -2.76
N SER A 91 -3.84 -9.26 -2.48
CA SER A 91 -5.05 -9.26 -3.29
C SER A 91 -5.54 -7.85 -3.61
N GLY A 92 -5.84 -7.58 -4.88
CA GLY A 92 -6.36 -6.31 -5.38
C GLY A 92 -5.33 -5.18 -5.50
N ALA A 93 -4.04 -5.44 -5.35
CA ALA A 93 -2.98 -4.44 -5.45
C ALA A 93 -3.01 -3.70 -6.79
N ALA A 94 -2.95 -4.42 -7.92
CA ALA A 94 -2.99 -3.84 -9.25
C ALA A 94 -4.28 -3.06 -9.50
N SER A 95 -5.44 -3.68 -9.23
CA SER A 95 -6.75 -3.07 -9.48
C SER A 95 -7.02 -1.84 -8.60
N SER A 96 -6.51 -1.81 -7.38
CA SER A 96 -6.62 -0.68 -6.47
C SER A 96 -5.86 0.55 -6.98
N LEU A 97 -4.67 0.35 -7.52
CA LEU A 97 -3.84 1.42 -8.07
C LEU A 97 -4.35 1.89 -9.43
N THR A 98 -4.71 0.98 -10.32
CA THR A 98 -5.23 1.33 -11.66
C THR A 98 -6.56 2.07 -11.61
N ARG A 99 -7.49 1.68 -10.71
CA ARG A 99 -8.75 2.42 -10.53
C ARG A 99 -8.56 3.85 -10.01
N ARG A 100 -7.42 4.15 -9.43
CA ARG A 100 -7.02 5.50 -8.98
C ARG A 100 -6.16 6.24 -10.00
N ASN A 101 -6.06 5.69 -11.22
CA ASN A 101 -5.24 6.22 -12.31
C ASN A 101 -3.78 6.45 -11.90
N ILE A 102 -3.24 5.60 -10.99
CA ILE A 102 -1.82 5.63 -10.66
C ILE A 102 -1.06 4.98 -11.80
N PRO A 103 -0.09 5.69 -12.42
CA PRO A 103 0.63 5.21 -13.60
C PRO A 103 1.55 4.04 -13.25
N MET A 104 1.08 2.82 -13.53
CA MET A 104 1.78 1.56 -13.21
C MET A 104 3.09 1.39 -13.99
N GLU A 105 3.25 2.07 -15.12
CA GLU A 105 4.50 2.11 -15.90
C GLU A 105 5.66 2.79 -15.16
N ARG A 106 5.39 3.51 -14.07
CA ARG A 106 6.39 4.08 -13.16
C ARG A 106 6.88 3.12 -12.08
N LEU A 107 6.34 1.89 -12.04
CA LEU A 107 6.78 0.86 -11.12
C LEU A 107 8.24 0.48 -11.41
N ALA A 108 9.11 0.69 -10.44
CA ALA A 108 10.53 0.37 -10.51
C ALA A 108 10.82 -1.05 -10.02
N ALA A 109 10.15 -1.49 -8.96
CA ALA A 109 10.30 -2.83 -8.40
C ALA A 109 9.11 -3.20 -7.49
N VAL A 110 8.94 -4.50 -7.24
CA VAL A 110 8.15 -5.04 -6.14
C VAL A 110 9.10 -5.50 -5.04
N LEU A 111 8.77 -5.21 -3.79
CA LEU A 111 9.54 -5.52 -2.60
C LEU A 111 8.68 -6.40 -1.70
N LEU A 112 9.00 -7.68 -1.60
CA LEU A 112 8.23 -8.63 -0.80
C LEU A 112 8.80 -8.71 0.62
N THR A 113 7.95 -8.50 1.62
CA THR A 113 8.34 -8.69 3.03
C THR A 113 8.35 -10.16 3.40
N ASP A 114 7.53 -10.95 2.71
CA ASP A 114 7.39 -12.39 2.84
C ASP A 114 7.03 -12.99 1.46
N ALA A 115 7.26 -14.28 1.27
CA ALA A 115 6.88 -15.01 0.05
C ALA A 115 5.58 -15.84 0.22
N ASP A 116 4.82 -15.60 1.29
CA ASP A 116 3.55 -16.26 1.53
C ASP A 116 2.46 -15.79 0.56
N LEU A 117 1.49 -16.67 0.28
CA LEU A 117 0.43 -16.41 -0.70
C LEU A 117 -0.33 -15.08 -0.51
N PRO A 118 -0.69 -14.66 0.72
CA PRO A 118 -1.38 -13.39 0.90
C PRO A 118 -0.59 -12.17 0.42
N GLN A 119 0.75 -12.18 0.56
CA GLN A 119 1.64 -11.08 0.18
C GLN A 119 1.92 -11.03 -1.33
N VAL A 120 1.69 -12.12 -2.05
CA VAL A 120 2.07 -12.27 -3.47
C VAL A 120 0.88 -12.54 -4.40
N ALA A 121 -0.33 -12.57 -3.86
CA ALA A 121 -1.55 -13.00 -4.55
C ALA A 121 -1.82 -12.25 -5.88
N ASP A 122 -1.43 -10.99 -5.98
CA ASP A 122 -1.67 -10.13 -7.14
C ASP A 122 -0.40 -9.81 -7.96
N LEU A 123 0.74 -10.47 -7.65
CA LEU A 123 2.03 -10.17 -8.27
C LEU A 123 1.99 -10.27 -9.80
N SER A 124 1.28 -11.28 -10.34
CA SER A 124 1.11 -11.43 -11.80
C SER A 124 0.30 -10.29 -12.40
N ALA A 125 -0.75 -9.82 -11.72
CA ALA A 125 -1.56 -8.69 -12.18
C ALA A 125 -0.79 -7.36 -12.09
N VAL A 126 0.03 -7.18 -11.05
CA VAL A 126 0.95 -6.04 -10.91
C VAL A 126 1.94 -6.00 -12.06
N TYR A 127 2.54 -7.16 -12.40
CA TYR A 127 3.41 -7.29 -13.58
C TYR A 127 2.67 -6.88 -14.84
N GLY A 128 1.50 -7.48 -15.11
CA GLY A 128 0.71 -7.18 -16.30
C GLY A 128 0.33 -5.71 -16.43
N ALA A 129 -0.07 -5.06 -15.33
CA ALA A 129 -0.41 -3.64 -15.31
C ALA A 129 0.82 -2.74 -15.55
N SER A 130 1.99 -3.08 -14.97
CA SER A 130 3.21 -2.28 -15.09
C SER A 130 3.88 -2.37 -16.45
N THR A 131 3.62 -3.45 -17.19
CA THR A 131 4.26 -3.72 -18.49
C THR A 131 3.30 -3.55 -19.67
N HIS A 132 2.10 -3.03 -19.43
CA HIS A 132 1.09 -2.85 -20.47
C HIS A 132 1.65 -2.06 -21.66
N GLY A 133 1.55 -2.64 -22.87
CA GLY A 133 2.07 -2.06 -24.09
C GLY A 133 3.59 -2.17 -24.33
N ARG A 134 4.34 -2.83 -23.43
CA ARG A 134 5.77 -3.10 -23.59
C ARG A 134 6.03 -4.58 -23.85
N ALA A 135 6.65 -4.90 -25.00
CA ALA A 135 6.91 -6.30 -25.38
C ALA A 135 8.01 -6.94 -24.51
N ASP A 136 9.05 -6.16 -24.22
CA ASP A 136 10.24 -6.61 -23.48
C ASP A 136 10.32 -5.80 -22.17
N ALA A 137 9.81 -6.37 -21.09
CA ALA A 137 9.83 -5.73 -19.79
C ALA A 137 10.15 -6.73 -18.70
N LEU A 138 11.21 -6.47 -17.96
CA LEU A 138 11.54 -7.14 -16.72
C LEU A 138 11.05 -6.29 -15.54
N LEU A 139 10.41 -6.94 -14.56
CA LEU A 139 10.07 -6.32 -13.31
C LEU A 139 10.93 -6.94 -12.19
N PRO A 140 11.82 -6.17 -11.56
CA PRO A 140 12.56 -6.63 -10.40
C PRO A 140 11.63 -6.94 -9.23
N VAL A 141 11.85 -8.08 -8.58
CA VAL A 141 11.16 -8.51 -7.37
C VAL A 141 12.21 -8.82 -6.32
N TYR A 142 12.31 -7.98 -5.31
CA TYR A 142 13.18 -8.18 -4.15
C TYR A 142 12.39 -8.87 -3.05
N GLY A 143 13.02 -9.78 -2.31
CA GLY A 143 12.34 -10.43 -1.21
C GLY A 143 13.21 -11.49 -0.53
N PRO A 144 12.65 -12.27 0.40
CA PRO A 144 13.35 -13.37 1.07
C PRO A 144 13.83 -14.44 0.07
N ALA A 145 14.58 -15.41 0.56
CA ALA A 145 15.21 -16.45 -0.28
C ALA A 145 14.22 -17.23 -1.16
N GLU A 146 12.99 -17.40 -0.69
CA GLU A 146 11.90 -18.10 -1.36
C GLU A 146 11.40 -17.36 -2.62
N THR A 147 11.69 -16.07 -2.75
CA THR A 147 11.27 -15.22 -3.87
C THR A 147 11.74 -15.79 -5.22
N GLN A 148 12.93 -16.37 -5.28
CA GLN A 148 13.44 -16.98 -6.52
C GLN A 148 12.49 -18.09 -7.02
N ARG A 149 12.13 -19.02 -6.14
CA ARG A 149 11.24 -20.14 -6.48
C ARG A 149 9.84 -19.67 -6.90
N LEU A 150 9.30 -18.65 -6.22
CA LEU A 150 8.04 -18.02 -6.55
C LEU A 150 8.07 -17.40 -7.95
N VAL A 151 9.09 -16.61 -8.23
CA VAL A 151 9.27 -15.91 -9.52
C VAL A 151 9.45 -16.91 -10.66
N ASP A 152 10.25 -17.95 -10.46
CA ASP A 152 10.43 -19.01 -11.46
C ASP A 152 9.11 -19.68 -11.79
N GLY A 153 8.28 -20.00 -10.78
CA GLY A 153 6.95 -20.60 -10.97
C GLY A 153 6.00 -19.67 -11.74
N LEU A 154 5.97 -18.39 -11.40
CA LEU A 154 5.13 -17.41 -12.09
C LEU A 154 5.60 -17.16 -13.54
N ASN A 155 6.88 -17.08 -13.79
CA ASN A 155 7.44 -16.96 -15.13
C ASN A 155 7.09 -18.21 -15.99
N GLN A 156 7.24 -19.40 -15.43
CA GLN A 156 6.86 -20.63 -16.10
C GLN A 156 5.37 -20.65 -16.46
N ALA A 157 4.51 -20.29 -15.51
CA ALA A 157 3.07 -20.22 -15.73
C ALA A 157 2.67 -19.17 -16.79
N GLY A 158 3.38 -18.04 -16.82
CA GLY A 158 3.18 -16.96 -17.80
C GLY A 158 3.86 -17.16 -19.15
N GLY A 159 4.69 -18.20 -19.31
CA GLY A 159 5.49 -18.45 -20.50
C GLY A 159 6.58 -17.38 -20.71
N PHE A 160 7.12 -16.83 -19.63
CA PHE A 160 8.19 -15.83 -19.64
C PHE A 160 9.57 -16.47 -19.46
N ASP A 161 10.61 -15.87 -20.06
CA ASP A 161 11.99 -16.36 -19.97
C ASP A 161 12.74 -15.84 -18.72
N GLY A 162 12.20 -14.83 -18.03
CA GLY A 162 12.85 -14.20 -16.88
C GLY A 162 14.15 -13.43 -17.21
N ALA A 163 14.54 -13.40 -18.47
CA ALA A 163 15.77 -12.75 -18.93
C ALA A 163 15.52 -11.51 -19.77
N SER A 164 14.53 -11.55 -20.66
CA SER A 164 14.10 -10.40 -21.46
C SER A 164 12.69 -9.94 -21.09
N ARG A 165 11.89 -10.87 -20.57
CA ARG A 165 10.49 -10.63 -20.21
C ARG A 165 10.09 -11.45 -18.99
N GLY A 166 9.34 -10.83 -18.09
CA GLY A 166 8.82 -11.49 -16.89
C GLY A 166 9.29 -10.85 -15.59
N LEU A 167 9.23 -11.60 -14.53
CA LEU A 167 9.70 -11.21 -13.21
C LEU A 167 11.18 -11.60 -13.04
N GLN A 168 11.94 -10.78 -12.35
CA GLN A 168 13.34 -11.05 -12.04
C GLN A 168 13.56 -11.00 -10.53
N ALA A 169 13.88 -12.13 -9.93
CA ALA A 169 14.07 -12.23 -8.48
C ALA A 169 15.45 -11.70 -8.05
N TRP A 170 15.44 -10.99 -6.92
CA TRP A 170 16.60 -10.52 -6.20
C TRP A 170 16.43 -10.81 -4.71
N GLY A 171 17.34 -11.58 -4.14
CA GLY A 171 17.33 -11.93 -2.72
C GLY A 171 18.32 -11.07 -1.94
N PRO A 172 17.93 -9.90 -1.42
CA PRO A 172 18.75 -9.27 -0.40
C PRO A 172 18.80 -10.22 0.80
N SER A 173 19.98 -10.50 1.29
CA SER A 173 20.17 -11.35 2.47
C SER A 173 20.79 -10.48 3.57
N PRO A 174 20.00 -9.58 4.19
CA PRO A 174 20.53 -8.74 5.27
C PRO A 174 20.86 -9.60 6.48
N GLU A 175 22.03 -9.38 7.06
CA GLU A 175 22.40 -9.97 8.35
C GLU A 175 21.60 -9.28 9.47
N PRO A 176 21.31 -9.97 10.59
CA PRO A 176 20.69 -9.36 11.76
C PRO A 176 21.41 -8.07 12.19
N GLY A 177 20.65 -7.00 12.38
CA GLY A 177 21.18 -5.69 12.78
C GLY A 177 21.87 -4.89 11.67
N ARG A 178 21.89 -5.40 10.42
CA ARG A 178 22.42 -4.70 9.25
C ARG A 178 21.37 -4.51 8.19
N SER A 179 21.54 -3.51 7.33
CA SER A 179 20.73 -3.29 6.14
C SER A 179 21.55 -3.43 4.86
N VAL A 180 20.88 -3.82 3.78
CA VAL A 180 21.46 -3.93 2.43
C VAL A 180 20.71 -2.96 1.53
N ILE A 181 21.43 -2.09 0.82
CA ILE A 181 20.84 -1.19 -0.18
C ILE A 181 20.39 -2.05 -1.38
N VAL A 182 19.11 -1.95 -1.70
CA VAL A 182 18.50 -2.62 -2.86
C VAL A 182 18.24 -1.66 -4.03
N PHE A 183 18.16 -0.36 -3.73
CA PHE A 183 18.02 0.68 -4.75
C PHE A 183 18.60 2.00 -4.25
N GLU A 184 19.30 2.72 -5.14
CA GLU A 184 19.80 4.07 -4.88
C GLU A 184 19.81 4.89 -6.16
N ALA A 185 19.02 5.96 -6.21
CA ALA A 185 19.04 6.95 -7.30
C ALA A 185 18.31 8.24 -6.90
N ASP A 186 18.72 9.38 -7.45
CA ASP A 186 18.03 10.68 -7.37
C ASP A 186 17.73 11.15 -5.93
N GLY A 187 18.56 10.72 -4.97
CA GLY A 187 18.41 11.03 -3.55
C GLY A 187 17.43 10.14 -2.80
N LEU A 188 16.90 9.11 -3.46
CA LEU A 188 16.16 8.01 -2.83
C LEU A 188 17.12 6.85 -2.58
N VAL A 189 17.11 6.34 -1.35
CA VAL A 189 17.78 5.09 -0.96
C VAL A 189 16.72 4.14 -0.43
N VAL A 190 16.68 2.91 -0.96
CA VAL A 190 15.84 1.84 -0.44
C VAL A 190 16.74 0.75 0.11
N SER A 191 16.57 0.41 1.36
CA SER A 191 17.34 -0.65 2.03
C SER A 191 16.44 -1.73 2.61
N ALA A 192 16.90 -2.98 2.52
CA ALA A 192 16.28 -4.15 3.12
C ALA A 192 16.96 -4.47 4.46
N PHE A 193 16.20 -4.95 5.43
CA PHE A 193 16.70 -5.39 6.74
C PHE A 193 15.89 -6.59 7.26
N THR A 194 16.43 -7.36 8.18
CA THR A 194 15.69 -8.45 8.84
C THR A 194 14.71 -7.89 9.86
N THR A 195 13.47 -8.39 9.88
CA THR A 195 12.42 -7.94 10.82
C THR A 195 12.35 -8.77 12.09
N GLN A 196 12.99 -9.95 12.15
CA GLN A 196 13.09 -10.80 13.33
C GLN A 196 14.55 -11.11 13.66
N GLU A 197 14.82 -11.36 14.96
CA GLU A 197 16.17 -11.74 15.43
C GLU A 197 16.57 -13.15 14.95
N ASP A 198 15.60 -14.03 14.72
CA ASP A 198 15.85 -15.39 14.27
C ASP A 198 16.00 -15.44 12.75
N ALA A 199 17.23 -15.67 12.28
CA ALA A 199 17.58 -15.81 10.86
C ALA A 199 16.84 -16.92 10.11
N PHE A 200 16.04 -17.73 10.80
CA PHE A 200 15.35 -18.90 10.24
C PHE A 200 13.99 -18.59 9.60
N GLU A 201 13.39 -17.43 9.83
CA GLU A 201 12.08 -17.10 9.23
C GLU A 201 12.15 -16.18 8.01
N GLY A 202 13.33 -15.72 7.62
CA GLY A 202 13.59 -15.08 6.32
C GLY A 202 12.80 -13.80 5.99
N ARG A 203 12.03 -13.25 6.93
CA ARG A 203 11.23 -12.04 6.68
C ARG A 203 12.09 -10.80 6.57
N VAL A 204 11.72 -9.94 5.62
CA VAL A 204 12.48 -8.74 5.27
C VAL A 204 11.59 -7.51 5.44
N GLY A 205 12.12 -6.47 6.07
CA GLY A 205 11.53 -5.14 6.06
C GLY A 205 12.26 -4.23 5.08
N TYR A 206 11.64 -3.12 4.73
CA TYR A 206 12.21 -2.14 3.82
C TYR A 206 12.16 -0.74 4.43
N ARG A 207 13.24 0.02 4.24
CA ARG A 207 13.33 1.42 4.59
C ARG A 207 13.55 2.25 3.32
N PHE A 208 12.75 3.29 3.17
CA PHE A 208 12.86 4.29 2.13
C PHE A 208 13.35 5.58 2.76
N ASP A 209 14.51 6.06 2.38
CA ASP A 209 15.03 7.35 2.76
C ASP A 209 15.05 8.28 1.54
N TYR A 210 14.37 9.41 1.62
CA TYR A 210 14.31 10.38 0.54
C TYR A 210 14.52 11.79 1.08
N ARG A 211 15.72 12.35 0.87
CA ARG A 211 16.07 13.72 1.20
C ARG A 211 15.69 14.13 2.65
N GLY A 212 16.00 13.26 3.60
CA GLY A 212 15.75 13.50 5.02
C GLY A 212 14.39 13.06 5.53
N ARG A 213 13.52 12.49 4.68
CA ARG A 213 12.26 11.87 5.10
C ARG A 213 12.36 10.35 4.97
N SER A 214 11.63 9.62 5.82
CA SER A 214 11.76 8.16 5.85
C SER A 214 10.44 7.42 6.12
N ILE A 215 10.24 6.32 5.38
CA ILE A 215 9.16 5.36 5.57
C ILE A 215 9.77 3.99 5.78
N VAL A 216 9.34 3.29 6.82
CA VAL A 216 9.72 1.90 7.10
C VAL A 216 8.51 1.00 6.97
N VAL A 217 8.68 -0.15 6.32
CA VAL A 217 7.65 -1.18 6.17
C VAL A 217 8.18 -2.49 6.72
N GLY A 218 7.56 -2.98 7.77
CA GLY A 218 7.97 -4.21 8.46
C GLY A 218 7.18 -5.46 8.05
N GLY A 219 6.15 -5.30 7.20
CA GLY A 219 5.23 -6.41 6.91
C GLY A 219 4.60 -6.95 8.20
N ASP A 220 4.47 -8.26 8.30
CA ASP A 220 3.99 -8.95 9.51
C ASP A 220 5.12 -9.26 10.52
N GLY A 221 6.35 -8.86 10.20
CA GLY A 221 7.51 -9.08 11.05
C GLY A 221 7.68 -8.02 12.14
N ARG A 222 8.35 -8.39 13.22
CA ARG A 222 8.72 -7.45 14.29
C ARG A 222 9.85 -6.54 13.80
N VAL A 223 9.60 -5.25 13.71
CA VAL A 223 10.62 -4.23 13.36
C VAL A 223 11.53 -3.92 14.56
N ALA A 224 11.18 -4.45 15.73
CA ALA A 224 11.66 -4.07 17.06
C ALA A 224 13.17 -3.96 17.27
N THR A 225 13.95 -4.77 16.59
CA THR A 225 15.39 -4.87 16.83
C THR A 225 16.22 -4.26 15.71
N ALA A 226 15.56 -3.87 14.62
CA ALA A 226 16.25 -3.34 13.47
C ALA A 226 16.68 -1.89 13.70
N SER A 227 17.98 -1.65 13.94
CA SER A 227 18.55 -0.30 13.91
C SER A 227 18.16 0.48 12.64
N ALA A 228 17.87 -0.24 11.55
CA ALA A 228 17.36 0.28 10.29
C ALA A 228 16.01 1.03 10.40
N ALA A 229 15.17 0.73 11.40
CA ALA A 229 13.88 1.39 11.60
C ALA A 229 13.94 2.58 12.57
N ARG A 230 15.10 2.86 13.15
CA ARG A 230 15.27 3.97 14.11
C ARG A 230 15.07 5.33 13.42
N ASP A 231 14.45 6.23 14.19
CA ASP A 231 14.20 7.64 13.78
C ASP A 231 13.41 7.72 12.43
N ALA A 232 12.55 6.75 12.15
CA ALA A 232 11.70 6.81 10.97
C ALA A 232 10.55 7.80 11.19
N ASP A 233 10.21 8.59 10.16
CA ASP A 233 9.01 9.43 10.21
C ASP A 233 7.76 8.57 10.36
N ILE A 234 7.68 7.46 9.60
CA ILE A 234 6.56 6.52 9.66
C ILE A 234 7.07 5.09 9.64
N VAL A 235 6.46 4.25 10.48
CA VAL A 235 6.57 2.79 10.42
C VAL A 235 5.20 2.19 10.09
N LEU A 236 5.14 1.38 9.02
CA LEU A 236 3.99 0.53 8.72
C LEU A 236 4.31 -0.89 9.15
N GLN A 237 3.43 -1.48 9.95
CA GLN A 237 3.67 -2.78 10.55
C GLN A 237 2.37 -3.55 10.77
N GLY A 238 2.40 -4.86 10.49
CA GLY A 238 1.34 -5.78 10.87
C GLY A 238 1.29 -5.95 12.38
N ALA A 239 0.08 -5.96 12.92
CA ALA A 239 -0.14 -6.27 14.33
C ALA A 239 -1.53 -6.87 14.51
N GLU A 240 -1.70 -7.65 15.58
CA GLU A 240 -2.98 -8.20 15.98
C GLU A 240 -3.53 -7.45 17.21
N THR A 241 -4.84 -7.60 17.45
CA THR A 241 -5.37 -7.18 18.76
C THR A 241 -4.74 -8.03 19.87
N GLN A 242 -4.62 -7.47 21.07
CA GLN A 242 -4.03 -8.16 22.23
C GLN A 242 -4.68 -9.53 22.47
N ARG A 243 -6.00 -9.61 22.26
CA ARG A 243 -6.75 -10.86 22.42
C ARG A 243 -6.34 -11.95 21.41
N VAL A 244 -6.18 -11.58 20.15
CA VAL A 244 -5.76 -12.52 19.09
C VAL A 244 -4.30 -12.90 19.30
N ALA A 245 -3.44 -11.95 19.58
CA ALA A 245 -2.02 -12.15 19.83
C ALA A 245 -1.74 -13.13 20.97
N GLN A 246 -2.52 -13.06 22.07
CA GLN A 246 -2.40 -14.01 23.19
C GLN A 246 -2.70 -15.46 22.79
N VAL A 247 -3.55 -15.69 21.80
CA VAL A 247 -3.93 -17.03 21.35
C VAL A 247 -2.99 -17.56 20.27
N THR A 248 -2.57 -16.68 19.36
CA THR A 248 -1.79 -17.06 18.18
C THR A 248 -0.28 -16.94 18.38
N GLY A 249 0.18 -16.21 19.40
CA GLY A 249 1.58 -15.83 19.56
C GLY A 249 2.02 -14.72 18.57
N ALA A 250 1.07 -14.12 17.85
CA ALA A 250 1.34 -13.04 16.92
C ALA A 250 1.76 -11.75 17.65
N PHE A 251 2.26 -10.80 16.89
CA PHE A 251 2.67 -9.50 17.40
C PHE A 251 1.45 -8.61 17.68
N SER A 252 1.34 -8.10 18.90
CA SER A 252 0.20 -7.28 19.30
C SER A 252 0.41 -5.79 19.01
N ALA A 253 -0.68 -5.05 18.90
CA ALA A 253 -0.66 -3.59 18.73
C ALA A 253 0.04 -2.88 19.90
N ALA A 254 -0.07 -3.40 21.12
CA ALA A 254 0.62 -2.86 22.29
C ALA A 254 2.15 -3.07 22.20
N GLU A 255 2.60 -4.25 21.74
CA GLU A 255 4.03 -4.51 21.50
C GLU A 255 4.55 -3.65 20.35
N ALA A 256 3.76 -3.46 19.28
CA ALA A 256 4.09 -2.56 18.17
C ALA A 256 4.31 -1.12 18.67
N ALA A 257 3.44 -0.65 19.56
CA ALA A 257 3.55 0.68 20.17
C ALA A 257 4.83 0.82 21.01
N ALA A 258 5.14 -0.17 21.86
CA ALA A 258 6.37 -0.17 22.66
C ALA A 258 7.63 -0.13 21.76
N ASN A 259 7.61 -0.85 20.64
CA ASN A 259 8.69 -0.83 19.68
C ASN A 259 8.82 0.51 18.97
N ALA A 260 7.70 1.11 18.52
CA ALA A 260 7.71 2.42 17.90
C ALA A 260 8.32 3.49 18.81
N GLN A 261 8.01 3.44 20.13
CA GLN A 261 8.64 4.31 21.13
C GLN A 261 10.15 4.06 21.22
N ALA A 262 10.57 2.80 21.35
CA ALA A 262 11.98 2.44 21.47
C ALA A 262 12.81 2.83 20.24
N LEU A 263 12.19 2.88 19.07
CA LEU A 263 12.79 3.27 17.80
C LEU A 263 12.70 4.76 17.51
N ASN A 264 12.08 5.56 18.38
CA ASN A 264 11.84 6.98 18.17
C ASN A 264 11.09 7.27 16.85
N THR A 265 10.03 6.50 16.59
CA THR A 265 9.18 6.62 15.38
C THR A 265 8.27 7.84 15.50
N GLY A 266 8.14 8.63 14.43
CA GLY A 266 7.23 9.78 14.40
C GLY A 266 5.76 9.38 14.38
N MET A 267 5.38 8.41 13.53
CA MET A 267 4.01 7.87 13.43
C MET A 267 4.03 6.37 13.13
N MET A 268 3.07 5.63 13.65
CA MET A 268 2.87 4.22 13.33
C MET A 268 1.55 4.00 12.59
N MET A 269 1.59 3.22 11.52
CA MET A 269 0.40 2.74 10.83
C MET A 269 0.29 1.23 10.98
N LEU A 270 -0.83 0.76 11.55
CA LEU A 270 -1.10 -0.66 11.78
C LEU A 270 -1.84 -1.27 10.59
N THR A 271 -1.38 -2.43 10.15
CA THR A 271 -1.99 -3.26 9.11
C THR A 271 -2.44 -4.60 9.69
N GLY A 272 -3.19 -5.41 8.93
CA GLY A 272 -3.55 -6.76 9.31
C GLY A 272 -4.87 -6.90 10.08
N ALA A 273 -5.63 -5.81 10.26
CA ALA A 273 -6.93 -5.89 10.90
C ALA A 273 -7.98 -6.51 9.96
N ASP A 274 -8.66 -7.58 10.40
CA ASP A 274 -9.70 -8.27 9.59
C ASP A 274 -10.94 -7.42 9.31
N ASN A 275 -11.19 -6.42 10.14
CA ASN A 275 -12.36 -5.55 10.01
C ASN A 275 -12.16 -4.22 10.75
N GLN A 276 -13.10 -3.31 10.57
CA GLN A 276 -13.03 -1.97 11.16
C GLN A 276 -13.00 -1.98 12.70
N ILE A 277 -13.67 -2.93 13.35
CA ILE A 277 -13.69 -3.04 14.82
C ILE A 277 -12.31 -3.47 15.31
N ALA A 278 -11.70 -4.46 14.68
CA ALA A 278 -10.33 -4.90 14.99
C ALA A 278 -9.34 -3.75 14.80
N ALA A 279 -9.43 -3.01 13.69
CA ALA A 279 -8.59 -1.86 13.41
C ALA A 279 -8.70 -0.75 14.49
N GLN A 280 -9.91 -0.45 14.93
CA GLN A 280 -10.15 0.52 16.02
C GLN A 280 -9.61 0.01 17.35
N THR A 281 -9.74 -1.29 17.63
CA THR A 281 -9.23 -1.93 18.84
C THR A 281 -7.70 -1.87 18.86
N GLN A 282 -7.02 -2.22 17.77
CA GLN A 282 -5.57 -2.13 17.64
C GLN A 282 -5.06 -0.72 17.92
N VAL A 283 -5.69 0.30 17.34
CA VAL A 283 -5.34 1.72 17.58
C VAL A 283 -5.55 2.10 19.05
N ALA A 284 -6.64 1.65 19.66
CA ALA A 284 -6.91 1.91 21.08
C ALA A 284 -5.90 1.23 22.01
N GLU A 285 -5.52 -0.01 21.71
CA GLU A 285 -4.50 -0.77 22.46
C GLU A 285 -3.11 -0.14 22.35
N ALA A 286 -2.72 0.34 21.15
CA ALA A 286 -1.45 1.04 20.94
C ALA A 286 -1.39 2.36 21.73
N ARG A 287 -2.48 3.12 21.73
CA ARG A 287 -2.59 4.36 22.52
C ARG A 287 -2.56 4.07 24.03
N ALA A 288 -3.25 3.04 24.47
CA ALA A 288 -3.21 2.61 25.86
C ALA A 288 -1.79 2.18 26.31
N ALA A 289 -0.97 1.69 25.38
CA ALA A 289 0.44 1.40 25.60
C ALA A 289 1.35 2.65 25.54
N GLY A 290 0.78 3.85 25.31
CA GLY A 290 1.48 5.14 25.39
C GLY A 290 1.98 5.67 24.06
N PHE A 291 1.55 5.15 22.91
CA PHE A 291 1.91 5.67 21.60
C PHE A 291 0.70 6.32 20.90
N ASP A 292 0.59 7.64 20.97
CA ASP A 292 -0.58 8.40 20.51
C ASP A 292 -0.65 8.58 18.99
N GLU A 293 0.52 8.73 18.33
CA GLU A 293 0.64 8.97 16.89
C GLU A 293 0.46 7.66 16.09
N VAL A 294 -0.72 7.07 16.21
CA VAL A 294 -1.06 5.78 15.59
C VAL A 294 -2.35 5.85 14.78
N ALA A 295 -2.34 5.24 13.60
CA ALA A 295 -3.51 5.07 12.74
C ALA A 295 -3.60 3.63 12.21
N ALA A 296 -4.82 3.20 11.86
CA ALA A 296 -5.00 1.98 11.08
C ALA A 296 -4.84 2.30 9.58
N ALA A 297 -4.04 1.53 8.87
CA ALA A 297 -3.89 1.62 7.43
C ALA A 297 -5.19 1.16 6.75
N ARG A 298 -5.69 1.97 5.80
CA ARG A 298 -6.89 1.65 5.02
C ARG A 298 -6.60 1.83 3.54
N VAL A 299 -7.09 0.92 2.72
CA VAL A 299 -6.97 1.00 1.27
C VAL A 299 -7.47 2.36 0.75
N GLY A 300 -6.64 3.03 -0.04
CA GLY A 300 -6.90 4.38 -0.56
C GLY A 300 -6.44 5.52 0.35
N MET A 301 -5.74 5.25 1.46
CA MET A 301 -5.07 6.31 2.21
C MET A 301 -3.77 6.71 1.50
N LEU A 302 -3.55 8.01 1.41
CA LEU A 302 -2.29 8.63 1.02
C LEU A 302 -1.59 9.16 2.27
N VAL A 303 -0.36 8.77 2.43
CA VAL A 303 0.61 9.34 3.35
C VAL A 303 1.53 10.25 2.55
N GLU A 304 1.74 11.47 3.01
CA GLU A 304 2.65 12.42 2.38
C GLU A 304 3.59 13.03 3.43
N LEU A 305 4.87 12.95 3.16
CA LEU A 305 5.96 13.51 3.95
C LEU A 305 6.62 14.62 3.14
N PRO A 306 6.18 15.88 3.27
CA PRO A 306 6.76 16.99 2.55
C PRO A 306 8.25 17.16 2.88
N LEU A 307 9.08 17.49 1.87
CA LEU A 307 10.50 17.76 2.08
C LEU A 307 10.76 19.15 2.70
N ALA A 308 9.77 20.03 2.62
CA ALA A 308 9.89 21.41 3.11
C ALA A 308 9.73 21.55 4.64
N ASN A 309 9.13 20.54 5.29
CA ASN A 309 8.86 20.57 6.74
C ASN A 309 8.83 19.13 7.29
N SER A 310 8.60 19.00 8.61
CA SER A 310 8.50 17.70 9.29
C SER A 310 7.07 17.16 9.40
N GLU A 311 6.09 17.74 8.70
CA GLU A 311 4.71 17.30 8.78
C GLU A 311 4.53 15.89 8.21
N ILE A 312 3.56 15.19 8.76
CA ILE A 312 3.07 13.88 8.30
C ILE A 312 1.60 14.05 7.95
N ASN A 313 1.29 14.06 6.66
CA ASN A 313 -0.07 14.26 6.18
C ASN A 313 -0.69 12.91 5.79
N VAL A 314 -1.77 12.53 6.46
CA VAL A 314 -2.52 11.31 6.16
C VAL A 314 -3.94 11.69 5.75
N ARG A 315 -4.34 11.31 4.53
CA ARG A 315 -5.65 11.66 3.97
C ARG A 315 -6.13 10.60 2.97
N PRO A 316 -7.40 10.55 2.61
CA PRO A 316 -7.86 9.79 1.44
C PRO A 316 -7.21 10.33 0.16
N LEU A 317 -6.91 9.40 -0.77
CA LEU A 317 -6.40 9.71 -2.12
C LEU A 317 -7.57 9.98 -3.05
#